data_835e9e14e0087c1d5d4389cffd0cafb4
#
_entry.id   835e9e14e0087c1d5d4389cffd0cafb4
#
_cell.length_a   1.000
_cell.length_b   1.000
_cell.length_c   1.000
_cell.angle_alpha   90.00
_cell.angle_beta   90.00
_cell.angle_gamma   90.00
#
_symmetry.space_group_name_H-M   'P 1'
#
loop_
_entity.id
_entity.type
_entity.pdbx_description
1 polymer ?
#
loop_
_entity_poly.entity_id
_entity_poly.type
_entity_poly.pdbx_seq_one_letter_code
_entity_poly.pdbx_strand_id
1 'polypeptide(L)'
;MDTDEHRFLYKKETHQIIGCAMEVLNTMGHGLLEKSYENAMCVEFRLRKIPFAQQPRFDVIYKTIKVGEYIPDLIVFDRIVVDTKTIERIGDHEKGQILNYLKITKLRVGLILNFRYAKLQWERLVL
;
A
#
# COMPACT_ATOMS: atom_id res chain seq x y z
N MET A 1 -20.55 1.44 10.73
CA MET A 1 -20.36 1.53 9.27
C MET A 1 -20.82 0.23 8.65
N ASP A 2 -21.61 0.29 7.60
CA ASP A 2 -22.09 -0.93 6.96
C ASP A 2 -21.06 -1.50 5.97
N THR A 3 -21.29 -2.73 5.56
CA THR A 3 -20.40 -3.49 4.67
C THR A 3 -20.27 -2.84 3.30
N ASP A 4 -21.35 -2.22 2.78
CA ASP A 4 -21.34 -1.59 1.47
C ASP A 4 -20.44 -0.36 1.46
N GLU A 5 -20.44 0.44 2.53
CA GLU A 5 -19.58 1.60 2.66
C GLU A 5 -18.11 1.19 2.68
N HIS A 6 -17.74 0.15 3.45
CA HIS A 6 -16.39 -0.42 3.45
C HIS A 6 -16.00 -0.93 2.06
N ARG A 7 -16.90 -1.63 1.41
CA ARG A 7 -16.68 -2.27 0.12
C ARG A 7 -16.34 -1.28 -0.99
N PHE A 8 -16.99 -0.11 -1.00
CA PHE A 8 -16.84 0.88 -2.06
C PHE A 8 -15.90 2.03 -1.72
N LEU A 9 -15.39 2.10 -0.49
CA LEU A 9 -14.53 3.20 -0.07
C LEU A 9 -13.26 3.23 -0.92
N TYR A 10 -13.06 4.32 -1.66
CA TYR A 10 -11.92 4.55 -2.57
C TYR A 10 -11.73 3.43 -3.59
N LYS A 11 -12.82 2.84 -4.07
CA LYS A 11 -12.77 1.73 -5.03
C LYS A 11 -12.08 2.14 -6.33
N LYS A 12 -12.41 3.31 -6.87
CA LYS A 12 -11.81 3.82 -8.10
C LYS A 12 -10.30 4.03 -7.93
N GLU A 13 -9.90 4.67 -6.86
CA GLU A 13 -8.50 4.94 -6.55
C GLU A 13 -7.72 3.64 -6.36
N THR A 14 -8.29 2.68 -5.65
CA THR A 14 -7.68 1.36 -5.45
C THR A 14 -7.46 0.66 -6.80
N HIS A 15 -8.45 0.70 -7.70
CA HIS A 15 -8.33 0.11 -9.04
C HIS A 15 -7.20 0.77 -9.85
N GLN A 16 -7.05 2.08 -9.75
CA GLN A 16 -5.97 2.79 -10.43
C GLN A 16 -4.60 2.36 -9.91
N ILE A 17 -4.45 2.19 -8.60
CA ILE A 17 -3.19 1.73 -8.01
C ILE A 17 -2.86 0.30 -8.45
N ILE A 18 -3.85 -0.60 -8.43
CA ILE A 18 -3.68 -1.98 -8.88
C ILE A 18 -3.29 -2.02 -10.35
N GLY A 19 -3.91 -1.17 -11.18
CA GLY A 19 -3.56 -1.06 -12.59
C GLY A 19 -2.11 -0.64 -12.80
N CYS A 20 -1.62 0.30 -12.01
CA CYS A 20 -0.21 0.70 -12.02
C CYS A 20 0.70 -0.47 -11.64
N ALA A 21 0.32 -1.23 -10.61
CA ALA A 21 1.11 -2.38 -10.16
C ALA A 21 1.17 -3.47 -11.23
N MET A 22 0.08 -3.71 -11.93
CA MET A 22 0.05 -4.67 -13.04
C MET A 22 0.97 -4.23 -14.18
N GLU A 23 0.96 -2.97 -14.53
CA GLU A 23 1.86 -2.42 -15.55
C GLU A 23 3.32 -2.58 -15.13
N VAL A 24 3.65 -2.25 -13.87
CA VAL A 24 5.00 -2.40 -13.33
C VAL A 24 5.45 -3.85 -13.42
N LEU A 25 4.62 -4.77 -12.94
CA LEU A 25 4.96 -6.20 -12.92
C LEU A 25 5.10 -6.76 -14.33
N ASN A 26 4.20 -6.40 -15.24
CA ASN A 26 4.24 -6.86 -16.63
C ASN A 26 5.48 -6.35 -17.36
N THR A 27 5.91 -5.13 -17.08
CA THR A 27 7.06 -4.52 -17.74
C THR A 27 8.38 -5.02 -17.16
N MET A 28 8.49 -5.09 -15.83
CA MET A 28 9.74 -5.46 -15.16
C MET A 28 9.91 -6.97 -14.94
N GLY A 29 8.81 -7.71 -14.84
CA GLY A 29 8.84 -9.11 -14.45
C GLY A 29 9.01 -9.28 -12.94
N HIS A 30 8.76 -10.49 -12.45
CA HIS A 30 8.97 -10.82 -11.05
C HIS A 30 10.45 -11.22 -10.79
N GLY A 31 10.83 -11.33 -9.52
CA GLY A 31 12.17 -11.77 -9.14
C GLY A 31 13.15 -10.67 -8.79
N LEU A 32 12.71 -9.41 -8.80
CA LEU A 32 13.54 -8.28 -8.39
C LEU A 32 13.37 -8.00 -6.90
N LEU A 33 14.22 -7.13 -6.38
CA LEU A 33 14.12 -6.70 -4.99
C LEU A 33 12.92 -5.75 -4.80
N GLU A 34 12.36 -5.79 -3.62
CA GLU A 34 11.14 -5.05 -3.24
C GLU A 34 11.25 -3.56 -3.55
N LYS A 35 12.40 -2.95 -3.26
CA LYS A 35 12.63 -1.52 -3.48
C LYS A 35 12.51 -1.11 -4.95
N SER A 36 12.89 -1.99 -5.87
CA SER A 36 12.76 -1.72 -7.29
C SER A 36 11.29 -1.55 -7.69
N TYR A 37 10.41 -2.38 -7.14
CA TYR A 37 8.97 -2.28 -7.41
C TYR A 37 8.37 -1.03 -6.79
N GLU A 38 8.74 -0.69 -5.56
CA GLU A 38 8.30 0.55 -4.92
C GLU A 38 8.68 1.77 -5.76
N ASN A 39 9.92 1.84 -6.22
CA ASN A 39 10.40 2.96 -7.03
C ASN A 39 9.71 2.99 -8.40
N ALA A 40 9.49 1.83 -9.01
CA ALA A 40 8.78 1.75 -10.29
C ALA A 40 7.32 2.22 -10.16
N MET A 41 6.67 1.91 -9.03
CA MET A 41 5.34 2.44 -8.75
C MET A 41 5.34 3.97 -8.75
N CYS A 42 6.36 4.58 -8.15
CA CYS A 42 6.49 6.04 -8.13
C CYS A 42 6.59 6.61 -9.54
N VAL A 43 7.36 5.96 -10.43
CA VAL A 43 7.48 6.37 -11.83
C VAL A 43 6.12 6.28 -12.53
N GLU A 44 5.42 5.17 -12.35
CA GLU A 44 4.12 4.97 -12.99
C GLU A 44 3.08 5.96 -12.49
N PHE A 45 3.07 6.25 -11.18
CA PHE A 45 2.19 7.29 -10.61
C PHE A 45 2.45 8.66 -11.25
N ARG A 46 3.72 9.04 -11.42
CA ARG A 46 4.05 10.32 -12.07
C ARG A 46 3.56 10.37 -13.50
N LEU A 47 3.76 9.28 -14.26
CA LEU A 47 3.31 9.20 -15.65
C LEU A 47 1.80 9.34 -15.76
N ARG A 48 1.04 8.80 -14.80
CA ARG A 48 -0.43 8.86 -14.79
C ARG A 48 -0.98 10.05 -14.01
N LYS A 49 -0.11 10.91 -13.48
CA LYS A 49 -0.49 12.09 -12.69
C LYS A 49 -1.30 11.74 -11.45
N ILE A 50 -0.92 10.65 -10.79
CA ILE A 50 -1.52 10.19 -9.53
C ILE A 50 -0.69 10.78 -8.39
N PRO A 51 -1.29 11.52 -7.45
CA PRO A 51 -0.56 12.10 -6.33
C PRO A 51 -0.15 11.01 -5.32
N PHE A 52 1.09 11.10 -4.85
CA PHE A 52 1.61 10.14 -3.88
C PHE A 52 2.73 10.77 -3.04
N ALA A 53 3.00 10.16 -1.89
CA ALA A 53 4.16 10.45 -1.07
C ALA A 53 4.93 9.14 -0.86
N GLN A 54 6.24 9.16 -1.11
CA GLN A 54 7.09 8.00 -0.87
C GLN A 54 7.74 8.13 0.49
N GLN A 55 7.58 7.11 1.33
CA GLN A 55 8.17 7.01 2.66
C GLN A 55 7.93 8.22 3.56
N PRO A 56 6.67 8.69 3.68
CA PRO A 56 6.36 9.72 4.66
C PRO A 56 6.51 9.16 6.07
N ARG A 57 6.80 10.02 7.05
CA ARG A 57 7.07 9.61 8.43
C ARG A 57 5.90 9.91 9.34
N PHE A 58 5.55 8.95 10.19
CA PHE A 58 4.50 9.10 11.19
C PHE A 58 5.03 8.73 12.56
N ASP A 59 4.68 9.50 13.57
CA ASP A 59 5.02 9.19 14.95
C ASP A 59 4.12 8.10 15.49
N VAL A 60 4.70 7.13 16.18
CA VAL A 60 3.95 6.13 16.94
C VAL A 60 3.87 6.63 18.38
N ILE A 61 2.66 6.86 18.87
CA ILE A 61 2.42 7.47 20.18
C ILE A 61 1.80 6.44 21.11
N TYR A 62 2.34 6.36 22.32
CA TYR A 62 1.76 5.57 23.41
C TYR A 62 1.56 6.49 24.62
N LYS A 63 0.33 6.70 25.04
CA LYS A 63 -0.03 7.53 26.19
C LYS A 63 0.67 8.91 26.13
N THR A 64 0.51 9.59 25.01
CA THR A 64 1.07 10.91 24.70
C THR A 64 2.57 10.96 24.46
N ILE A 65 3.29 9.84 24.60
CA ILE A 65 4.75 9.78 24.44
C ILE A 65 5.08 9.13 23.09
N LYS A 66 5.97 9.74 22.33
CA LYS A 66 6.51 9.15 21.11
C LYS A 66 7.37 7.95 21.47
N VAL A 67 6.99 6.77 20.99
CA VAL A 67 7.70 5.51 21.25
C VAL A 67 8.36 4.94 20.00
N GLY A 68 8.08 5.48 18.82
CA GLY A 68 8.68 5.01 17.59
C GLY A 68 8.22 5.80 16.39
N GLU A 69 8.63 5.36 15.20
CA GLU A 69 8.21 5.92 13.93
C GLU A 69 7.70 4.80 13.02
N TYR A 70 6.70 5.13 12.23
CA TYR A 70 6.26 4.29 11.13
C TYR A 70 6.51 5.02 9.80
N ILE A 71 7.15 4.32 8.86
CA ILE A 71 7.44 4.86 7.53
C ILE A 71 6.81 3.93 6.50
N PRO A 72 5.59 4.23 6.02
CA PRO A 72 5.00 3.43 4.95
C PRO A 72 5.78 3.57 3.65
N ASP A 73 5.69 2.56 2.78
CA ASP A 73 6.30 2.65 1.46
C ASP A 73 5.72 3.82 0.69
N LEU A 74 4.39 3.88 0.59
CA LEU A 74 3.69 4.89 -0.19
C LEU A 74 2.37 5.25 0.48
N ILE A 75 2.00 6.52 0.36
CA ILE A 75 0.62 6.96 0.58
C ILE A 75 0.15 7.58 -0.71
N VAL A 76 -0.94 7.06 -1.26
CA VAL A 76 -1.44 7.42 -2.59
C VAL A 76 -2.80 8.09 -2.45
N PHE A 77 -3.01 9.17 -3.21
CA PHE A 77 -4.22 10.00 -3.16
C PHE A 77 -4.46 10.63 -1.76
N ASP A 78 -3.43 10.72 -0.92
CA ASP A 78 -3.53 11.15 0.48
C ASP A 78 -4.48 10.28 1.33
N ARG A 79 -4.85 9.09 0.86
CA ARG A 79 -5.94 8.28 1.44
C ARG A 79 -5.62 6.82 1.62
N ILE A 80 -4.68 6.28 0.85
CA ILE A 80 -4.45 4.83 0.79
C ILE A 80 -3.00 4.54 1.14
N VAL A 81 -2.80 3.75 2.20
CA VAL A 81 -1.48 3.22 2.53
C VAL A 81 -1.20 2.06 1.59
N VAL A 82 -0.09 2.14 0.85
CA VAL A 82 0.31 1.09 -0.08
C VAL A 82 1.62 0.49 0.39
N ASP A 83 1.63 -0.83 0.53
CA ASP A 83 2.78 -1.60 0.99
C ASP A 83 3.20 -2.55 -0.13
N THR A 84 4.45 -2.45 -0.57
CA THR A 84 4.99 -3.32 -1.63
C THR A 84 5.74 -4.47 -0.99
N LYS A 85 5.47 -5.69 -1.46
CA LYS A 85 6.05 -6.93 -0.92
C LYS A 85 6.59 -7.83 -2.02
N THR A 86 7.54 -8.68 -1.64
CA THR A 86 8.03 -9.80 -2.45
C THR A 86 8.10 -11.04 -1.56
N ILE A 87 6.94 -11.48 -1.11
CA ILE A 87 6.78 -12.55 -0.12
C ILE A 87 6.08 -13.77 -0.72
N GLU A 88 6.22 -14.91 -0.07
CA GLU A 88 5.60 -16.15 -0.54
C GLU A 88 4.08 -16.03 -0.66
N ARG A 89 3.44 -15.42 0.35
CA ARG A 89 2.00 -15.14 0.33
C ARG A 89 1.66 -14.03 1.32
N ILE A 90 0.57 -13.33 1.03
CA ILE A 90 0.01 -12.34 1.95
C ILE A 90 -0.79 -13.10 3.00
N GLY A 91 -0.29 -13.11 4.24
CA GLY A 91 -0.92 -13.81 5.36
C GLY A 91 -1.46 -12.87 6.43
N ASP A 92 -1.90 -13.47 7.54
CA ASP A 92 -2.48 -12.72 8.65
C ASP A 92 -1.50 -11.73 9.28
N HIS A 93 -0.20 -12.06 9.25
CA HIS A 93 0.84 -11.18 9.77
C HIS A 93 0.86 -9.84 9.02
N GLU A 94 0.88 -9.88 7.69
CA GLU A 94 0.89 -8.67 6.86
C GLU A 94 -0.42 -7.90 6.97
N LYS A 95 -1.55 -8.60 7.03
CA LYS A 95 -2.86 -7.97 7.21
C LYS A 95 -2.96 -7.26 8.56
N GLY A 96 -2.49 -7.91 9.62
CA GLY A 96 -2.45 -7.32 10.97
C GLY A 96 -1.56 -6.08 11.02
N GLN A 97 -0.41 -6.12 10.36
CA GLN A 97 0.48 -4.97 10.28
C GLN A 97 -0.19 -3.79 9.59
N ILE A 98 -0.81 -4.01 8.43
CA ILE A 98 -1.44 -2.91 7.68
C ILE A 98 -2.58 -2.28 8.48
N LEU A 99 -3.35 -3.07 9.23
CA LEU A 99 -4.41 -2.53 10.08
C LEU A 99 -3.84 -1.63 11.19
N ASN A 100 -2.72 -2.02 11.80
CA ASN A 100 -2.03 -1.17 12.76
C ASN A 100 -1.51 0.11 12.12
N TYR A 101 -0.98 0.01 10.91
CA TYR A 101 -0.49 1.17 10.16
C TYR A 101 -1.62 2.15 9.84
N LEU A 102 -2.81 1.65 9.56
CA LEU A 102 -3.97 2.50 9.34
C LEU A 102 -4.36 3.27 10.61
N LYS A 103 -4.24 2.63 11.79
CA LYS A 103 -4.47 3.33 13.06
C LYS A 103 -3.44 4.45 13.28
N ILE A 104 -2.17 4.20 12.99
CA ILE A 104 -1.10 5.16 13.17
C ILE A 104 -1.26 6.36 12.22
N THR A 105 -1.58 6.10 10.97
CA THR A 105 -1.73 7.14 9.94
C THR A 105 -3.08 7.84 9.99
N LYS A 106 -4.06 7.27 10.69
CA LYS A 106 -5.47 7.72 10.73
C LYS A 106 -6.13 7.64 9.35
N LEU A 107 -5.64 6.77 8.50
CA LEU A 107 -6.23 6.48 7.20
C LEU A 107 -7.11 5.23 7.29
N ARG A 108 -8.01 5.06 6.32
CA ARG A 108 -9.06 4.03 6.37
C ARG A 108 -8.77 2.83 5.49
N VAL A 109 -7.97 2.99 4.43
CA VAL A 109 -7.75 1.93 3.44
C VAL A 109 -6.27 1.66 3.28
N GLY A 110 -5.91 0.39 3.31
CA GLY A 110 -4.57 -0.10 3.02
C GLY A 110 -4.60 -1.10 1.88
N LEU A 111 -3.53 -1.15 1.12
CA LEU A 111 -3.39 -2.04 -0.02
C LEU A 111 -2.01 -2.69 0.04
N ILE A 112 -1.99 -4.02 0.09
CA ILE A 112 -0.76 -4.80 0.03
C ILE A 112 -0.60 -5.29 -1.41
N LEU A 113 0.54 -5.00 -2.04
CA LEU A 113 0.86 -5.43 -3.39
C LEU A 113 2.04 -6.38 -3.33
N ASN A 114 1.86 -7.61 -3.79
CA ASN A 114 2.91 -8.61 -3.77
C ASN A 114 3.39 -8.91 -5.19
N PHE A 115 4.66 -8.59 -5.46
CA PHE A 115 5.30 -8.72 -6.76
C PHE A 115 6.14 -10.01 -6.89
N ARG A 116 5.95 -10.95 -5.97
CA ARG A 116 6.75 -12.19 -5.92
C ARG A 116 6.61 -13.05 -7.17
N TYR A 117 5.40 -13.10 -7.75
CA TYR A 117 5.06 -14.02 -8.83
C TYR A 117 4.72 -13.27 -10.12
N ALA A 118 4.66 -14.00 -11.23
CA ALA A 118 4.29 -13.41 -12.52
C ALA A 118 2.89 -12.78 -12.50
N LYS A 119 1.99 -13.30 -11.68
CA LYS A 119 0.67 -12.73 -11.46
C LYS A 119 0.66 -11.94 -10.16
N LEU A 120 0.20 -10.69 -10.23
CA LEU A 120 0.09 -9.82 -9.06
C LEU A 120 -0.87 -10.42 -8.04
N GLN A 121 -0.42 -10.50 -6.79
CA GLN A 121 -1.27 -10.78 -5.64
C GLN A 121 -1.47 -9.48 -4.88
N TRP A 122 -2.67 -9.25 -4.39
CA TRP A 122 -2.96 -8.04 -3.62
C TRP A 122 -4.08 -8.29 -2.62
N GLU A 123 -4.08 -7.49 -1.55
CA GLU A 123 -5.12 -7.50 -0.54
C GLU A 123 -5.47 -6.05 -0.19
N ARG A 124 -6.76 -5.78 -0.12
CA ARG A 124 -7.29 -4.49 0.32
C ARG A 124 -7.86 -4.65 1.72
N LEU A 125 -7.41 -3.81 2.64
CA LEU A 125 -7.87 -3.80 4.04
C LEU A 125 -8.55 -2.46 4.32
N VAL A 126 -9.63 -2.51 5.11
CA VAL A 126 -10.36 -1.32 5.53
C VAL A 126 -10.48 -1.34 7.04
N LEU A 127 -10.13 -0.22 7.65
CA LEU A 127 -10.26 -0.05 9.10
C LEU A 127 -11.54 0.71 9.44
#